data_7d116d84930fe41b0c8a2ee6abc295eb
#
_entry.id   7d116d84930fe41b0c8a2ee6abc295eb
#
_cell.length_a   1.000
_cell.length_b   1.000
_cell.length_c   1.000
_cell.angle_alpha   90.00
_cell.angle_beta   90.00
_cell.angle_gamma   90.00
#
_symmetry.space_group_name_H-M   'P 1'
#
loop_
_entity.id
_entity.type
_entity.pdbx_description
1 polymer ?
#
loop_
_entity_poly.entity_id
_entity_poly.type
_entity_poly.pdbx_seq_one_letter_code
_entity_poly.pdbx_strand_id
1 'polypeptide(L)' 'MVTRNSGEHFTEHRITYVLETEGKLFVIENVPARVSEETGEQSFSPKTVERLQQVVWADQKPVRVLETLVYEFAV' A
#
# COMPACT_ATOMS: atom_id res chain seq x y z
N MET A 1 -21.62 18.71 -3.69
CA MET A 1 -20.91 18.60 -3.51
C MET A 1 -20.00 18.81 -3.45
N VAL A 2 -19.68 18.94 -3.25
CA VAL A 2 -18.77 19.16 -3.09
C VAL A 2 -17.85 19.17 -3.44
N THR A 3 -17.37 19.64 -3.48
CA THR A 3 -16.51 19.75 -3.87
C THR A 3 -15.61 19.59 -3.59
N ARG A 4 -15.34 19.36 -3.70
CA ARG A 4 -14.55 19.20 -3.48
C ARG A 4 -13.39 19.45 -3.35
N ASN A 5 -13.28 19.57 -3.03
CA ASN A 5 -11.90 19.47 -2.91
C ASN A 5 -11.11 20.53 -3.44
N SER A 6 -11.59 21.68 -3.55
CA SER A 6 -10.93 22.73 -4.25
C SER A 6 -9.65 23.18 -3.58
N GLY A 7 -9.47 22.98 -2.30
CA GLY A 7 -8.23 23.35 -1.63
C GLY A 7 -7.31 22.21 -1.35
N GLU A 8 -7.71 21.01 -1.75
CA GLU A 8 -6.95 19.83 -1.39
C GLU A 8 -5.87 19.55 -2.43
N HIS A 9 -4.67 19.24 -1.96
CA HIS A 9 -3.54 18.96 -2.83
C HIS A 9 -3.09 17.54 -2.64
N PHE A 10 -2.76 16.89 -3.76
CA PHE A 10 -2.27 15.53 -3.75
C PHE A 10 -0.90 15.49 -4.41
N THR A 11 -0.03 14.67 -3.85
CA THR A 11 1.28 14.40 -4.45
C THR A 11 1.39 12.92 -4.70
N GLU A 12 2.15 12.57 -5.73
CA GLU A 12 2.39 11.17 -6.05
C GLU A 12 3.65 10.71 -5.36
N HIS A 13 3.55 9.56 -4.71
CA HIS A 13 4.68 8.96 -4.02
C HIS A 13 4.75 7.48 -4.35
N ARG A 14 5.92 6.91 -4.16
CA ARG A 14 6.08 5.47 -4.22
C ARG A 14 6.24 4.98 -2.80
N ILE A 15 5.32 4.13 -2.39
CA ILE A 15 5.26 3.68 -1.01
C ILE A 15 5.49 2.18 -0.94
N THR A 16 5.77 1.71 0.26
CA THR A 16 5.80 0.28 0.54
C THR A 16 4.45 -0.12 1.11
N TYR A 17 3.79 -1.02 0.42
CA TYR A 17 2.47 -1.50 0.80
C TYR A 17 2.62 -2.84 1.50
N VAL A 18 2.07 -2.96 2.70
CA VAL A 18 2.17 -4.18 3.48
C VAL A 18 0.78 -4.75 3.67
N LEU A 19 0.64 -6.03 3.38
CA LEU A 19 -0.62 -6.72 3.51
C LEU A 19 -0.39 -8.06 4.19
N GLU A 20 -1.17 -8.32 5.23
CA GLU A 20 -1.14 -9.61 5.89
C GLU A 20 -2.43 -10.36 5.57
N THR A 21 -2.30 -11.57 5.06
CA THR A 21 -3.46 -12.39 4.74
C THR A 21 -3.08 -13.85 4.86
N GLU A 22 -3.96 -14.63 5.49
CA GLU A 22 -3.80 -16.08 5.62
C GLU A 22 -2.45 -16.48 6.18
N GLY A 23 -1.99 -15.73 7.17
CA GLY A 23 -0.72 -16.04 7.81
C GLY A 23 0.51 -15.64 7.05
N LYS A 24 0.35 -14.98 5.91
CA LYS A 24 1.46 -14.50 5.11
C LYS A 24 1.51 -13.00 5.13
N LEU A 25 2.72 -12.49 5.10
CA LEU A 25 2.97 -11.05 5.04
C LEU A 25 3.54 -10.73 3.66
N PHE A 26 2.83 -9.87 2.93
CA PHE A 26 3.29 -9.41 1.63
C PHE A 26 3.80 -8.00 1.78
N VAL A 27 5.02 -7.77 1.30
CA VAL A 27 5.63 -6.44 1.27
C VAL A 27 5.84 -6.08 -0.20
N ILE A 28 5.11 -5.09 -0.67
CA ILE A 28 5.15 -4.70 -2.07
C ILE A 28 5.73 -3.30 -2.14
N GLU A 29 6.87 -3.18 -2.80
CA GLU A 29 7.64 -1.94 -2.81
C GLU A 29 7.33 -1.13 -4.05
N ASN A 30 7.55 0.17 -3.93
CA ASN A 30 7.45 1.11 -5.05
C ASN A 30 6.05 1.17 -5.63
N VAL A 31 5.05 1.14 -4.77
CA VAL A 31 3.66 1.21 -5.20
C VAL A 31 3.28 2.67 -5.38
N PRO A 32 2.81 3.07 -6.57
CA PRO A 32 2.40 4.46 -6.76
C PRO A 32 1.14 4.76 -5.96
N ALA A 33 1.19 5.84 -5.22
CA ALA A 33 0.07 6.27 -4.41
C ALA A 33 -0.07 7.78 -4.48
N ARG A 34 -1.29 8.25 -4.37
CA ARG A 34 -1.56 9.68 -4.21
C ARG A 34 -1.79 9.95 -2.74
N VAL A 35 -1.11 10.96 -2.25
CA VAL A 35 -1.16 11.28 -0.83
C VAL A 35 -1.70 12.70 -0.68
N SER A 36 -2.72 12.84 0.15
CA SER A 36 -3.27 14.16 0.45
C SER A 36 -2.30 14.91 1.34
N GLU A 37 -1.94 16.13 0.95
CA GLU A 37 -1.03 16.93 1.74
C GLU A 37 -1.66 17.41 3.03
N GLU A 38 -2.98 17.48 3.06
CA GLU A 38 -3.68 17.96 4.24
C GLU A 38 -3.88 16.87 5.28
N THR A 39 -4.21 15.67 4.84
CA THR A 39 -4.57 14.60 5.79
C THR A 39 -3.56 13.47 5.83
N GLY A 40 -2.68 13.37 4.84
CA GLY A 40 -1.78 12.23 4.73
C GLY A 40 -2.47 10.97 4.22
N GLU A 41 -3.73 11.06 3.88
CA GLU A 41 -4.46 9.91 3.41
C GLU A 41 -3.95 9.45 2.06
N GLN A 42 -3.81 8.13 1.90
CA GLN A 42 -3.30 7.54 0.67
C GLN A 42 -4.45 6.98 -0.16
N SER A 43 -4.32 7.12 -1.46
CA SER A 43 -5.29 6.51 -2.37
C SER A 43 -4.54 5.91 -3.56
N PHE A 44 -5.16 4.91 -4.17
CA PHE A 44 -4.55 4.17 -5.27
C PHE A 44 -5.50 4.20 -6.46
N SER A 45 -4.92 4.25 -7.66
CA SER A 45 -5.73 4.14 -8.86
C SER A 45 -6.28 2.73 -8.99
N PRO A 46 -7.38 2.55 -9.73
CA PRO A 46 -7.90 1.20 -9.94
C PRO A 46 -6.88 0.26 -10.57
N LYS A 47 -6.04 0.77 -11.45
CA LYS A 47 -5.01 -0.04 -12.07
C LYS A 47 -3.99 -0.51 -11.05
N THR A 48 -3.63 0.36 -10.11
CA THR A 48 -2.71 0.00 -9.05
C THR A 48 -3.31 -1.06 -8.15
N VAL A 49 -4.59 -0.90 -7.79
CA VAL A 49 -5.27 -1.90 -6.97
C VAL A 49 -5.29 -3.25 -7.67
N GLU A 50 -5.58 -3.26 -8.96
CA GLU A 50 -5.59 -4.50 -9.71
C GLU A 50 -4.22 -5.16 -9.70
N ARG A 51 -3.16 -4.37 -9.85
CA ARG A 51 -1.81 -4.92 -9.83
C ARG A 51 -1.47 -5.51 -8.46
N LEU A 52 -1.87 -4.83 -7.39
CA LEU A 52 -1.64 -5.35 -6.05
C LEU A 52 -2.33 -6.69 -5.86
N GLN A 53 -3.55 -6.82 -6.34
CA GLN A 53 -4.27 -8.08 -6.25
C GLN A 53 -3.57 -9.18 -7.03
N GLN A 54 -3.03 -8.86 -8.19
CA GLN A 54 -2.30 -9.85 -8.97
C GLN A 54 -1.06 -10.34 -8.25
N VAL A 55 -0.34 -9.45 -7.58
CA VAL A 55 0.85 -9.85 -6.84
C VAL A 55 0.49 -10.84 -5.74
N VAL A 56 -0.60 -10.56 -5.03
CA VAL A 56 -1.00 -11.39 -3.89
C VAL A 56 -1.60 -12.72 -4.35
N TRP A 57 -2.44 -12.69 -5.38
CA TRP A 57 -3.24 -13.87 -5.73
C TRP A 57 -2.66 -14.70 -6.86
N ALA A 58 -1.76 -14.15 -7.66
CA ALA A 58 -1.22 -14.86 -8.80
C ALA A 58 0.04 -15.66 -8.46
N ASP A 59 0.42 -15.72 -7.20
CA ASP A 59 1.56 -16.52 -6.75
C ASP A 59 2.83 -16.16 -7.49
N GLN A 60 3.09 -14.87 -7.65
CA GLN A 60 4.28 -14.41 -8.33
C GLN A 60 5.51 -14.61 -7.46
N LYS A 61 6.65 -14.78 -8.12
CA LYS A 61 7.90 -14.94 -7.38
C LYS A 61 8.32 -13.60 -6.79
N PRO A 62 8.71 -13.59 -5.51
CA PRO A 62 9.19 -12.36 -4.90
C PRO A 62 10.56 -11.97 -5.44
N VAL A 63 10.87 -10.67 -5.41
CA VAL A 63 12.21 -10.23 -5.79
C VAL A 63 13.21 -10.53 -4.69
N ARG A 64 12.75 -10.62 -3.45
CA ARG A 64 13.60 -11.04 -2.35
C ARG A 64 12.71 -11.39 -1.16
N VAL A 65 13.29 -12.05 -0.19
CA VAL A 65 12.60 -12.45 1.02
C VAL A 65 13.24 -11.73 2.19
N LEU A 66 12.40 -11.12 3.03
CA LEU A 66 12.85 -10.44 4.23
C LEU A 66 12.53 -11.28 5.44
N GLU A 67 13.46 -11.34 6.37
CA GLU A 67 13.17 -11.92 7.68
C GLU A 67 12.51 -10.87 8.54
N THR A 68 11.39 -11.25 9.14
CA THR A 68 10.62 -10.32 9.96
C THR A 68 10.58 -10.83 11.38
N LEU A 69 10.96 -9.96 12.32
CA LEU A 69 10.87 -10.26 13.72
C LEU A 69 9.48 -9.89 14.22
N VAL A 70 8.83 -10.83 14.87
CA VAL A 70 7.47 -10.63 15.36
C VAL A 70 7.50 -10.59 16.88
N TYR A 71 6.96 -9.54 17.45
CA TYR A 71 6.93 -9.35 18.88
C TYR A 71 5.50 -9.29 19.36
N GLU A 72 5.31 -9.77 20.56
CA GLU A 72 4.03 -9.64 21.22
C GLU A 72 4.14 -8.48 22.21
N PHE A 73 3.13 -7.62 22.22
CA PHE A 73 3.14 -6.53 23.17
C PHE A 73 2.86 -7.09 24.56
N ALA A 74 3.89 -7.11 25.40
CA ALA A 74 3.79 -7.67 26.73
C ALA A 74 3.28 -6.61 27.67
N VAL A 75 2.36 -6.99 28.54
CA VAL A 75 1.73 -6.05 29.47
C VAL A 75 2.19 -6.36 30.89
#